data_8f89d248329b461b1f302cbdf4e2c4ae
#
_entry.id   8f89d248329b461b1f302cbdf4e2c4ae
#
_cell.length_a   1.000
_cell.length_b   1.000
_cell.length_c   1.000
_cell.angle_alpha   90.00
_cell.angle_beta   90.00
_cell.angle_gamma   90.00
#
_symmetry.space_group_name_H-M   'P 1'
#
loop_
_entity.id
_entity.type
_entity.pdbx_description
1 polymer ?
#
loop_
_entity_poly.entity_id
_entity_poly.type
_entity_poly.pdbx_seq_one_letter_code
_entity_poly.pdbx_strand_id
1 'polypeptide(L)'
;MDAKDFRLLVALDEDARQSFQALGRKVSLSAPAVRDRIRRLEERGIVQGYWVSIVPAVFGRQDLLVSFDGEWSREEAAKALRASDVAWVAWKVDGGLTVQVWPHDAKNGIATLRRFLGRDPSWHGTADPSWAGELTKLDWRVLDVLIDEPRAPIDRLARATRLSPKTVRKHLNGLIRSEAIYVVPRLGFLKDSGEIVYHLVVAGNASFADLKQVLGDAELIHETQDTPKKYLFCRVDSLGEMTSKNHALERLPGVTSVQVSLNREMMFGTEFVHRLVRERIRG
;
A
#
# COMPACT_ATOMS: atom_id res chain seq x y z
N MET A 1 7.49 -19.12 -5.87
CA MET A 1 8.15 -17.94 -5.26
C MET A 1 9.08 -18.45 -4.19
N ASP A 2 10.25 -17.87 -3.98
CA ASP A 2 11.20 -18.25 -2.95
C ASP A 2 11.49 -17.09 -1.98
N ALA A 3 12.28 -17.32 -0.91
CA ALA A 3 12.63 -16.27 0.06
C ALA A 3 13.33 -15.05 -0.58
N LYS A 4 14.04 -15.23 -1.70
CA LYS A 4 14.63 -14.11 -2.45
C LYS A 4 13.57 -13.31 -3.21
N ASP A 5 12.54 -13.98 -3.73
CA ASP A 5 11.41 -13.32 -4.37
C ASP A 5 10.63 -12.50 -3.34
N PHE A 6 10.39 -13.05 -2.12
CA PHE A 6 9.76 -12.28 -1.04
C PHE A 6 10.56 -11.02 -0.67
N ARG A 7 11.88 -11.16 -0.45
CA ARG A 7 12.75 -10.00 -0.16
C ARG A 7 12.77 -8.99 -1.31
N LEU A 8 12.64 -9.47 -2.55
CA LEU A 8 12.54 -8.58 -3.71
C LEU A 8 11.21 -7.83 -3.74
N LEU A 9 10.09 -8.48 -3.37
CA LEU A 9 8.80 -7.81 -3.22
C LEU A 9 8.84 -6.74 -2.12
N VAL A 10 9.46 -7.05 -0.97
CA VAL A 10 9.69 -6.07 0.11
C VAL A 10 10.53 -4.88 -0.39
N ALA A 11 11.62 -5.15 -1.09
CA ALA A 11 12.47 -4.08 -1.64
C ALA A 11 11.76 -3.24 -2.72
N LEU A 12 10.81 -3.82 -3.46
CA LEU A 12 9.95 -3.10 -4.40
C LEU A 12 8.88 -2.27 -3.68
N ASP A 13 8.40 -2.73 -2.53
CA ASP A 13 7.43 -1.99 -1.72
C ASP A 13 8.02 -0.72 -1.10
N GLU A 14 9.31 -0.74 -0.77
CA GLU A 14 10.01 0.48 -0.36
C GLU A 14 10.10 1.53 -1.51
N ASP A 15 10.47 1.11 -2.72
CA ASP A 15 10.49 1.92 -3.95
C ASP A 15 10.65 1.02 -5.18
N ALA A 16 9.59 0.83 -5.95
CA ALA A 16 9.61 0.05 -7.18
C ALA A 16 10.33 0.75 -8.35
N ARG A 17 10.78 1.97 -8.18
CA ARG A 17 11.57 2.72 -9.18
C ARG A 17 13.08 2.54 -9.04
N GLN A 18 13.52 1.84 -8.00
CA GLN A 18 14.94 1.51 -7.83
C GLN A 18 15.49 0.78 -9.07
N SER A 19 16.77 1.02 -9.38
CA SER A 19 17.46 0.27 -10.44
C SER A 19 17.59 -1.22 -10.06
N PHE A 20 17.59 -2.11 -11.04
CA PHE A 20 17.82 -3.54 -10.78
C PHE A 20 19.16 -3.81 -10.07
N GLN A 21 20.16 -2.95 -10.27
CA GLN A 21 21.42 -3.03 -9.54
C GLN A 21 21.25 -2.68 -8.05
N ALA A 22 20.44 -1.64 -7.73
CA ALA A 22 20.14 -1.27 -6.35
C ALA A 22 19.34 -2.37 -5.64
N LEU A 23 18.29 -2.86 -6.29
CA LEU A 23 17.51 -4.01 -5.79
C LEU A 23 18.40 -5.25 -5.60
N GLY A 24 19.29 -5.53 -6.56
CA GLY A 24 20.20 -6.67 -6.48
C GLY A 24 21.13 -6.62 -5.27
N ARG A 25 21.63 -5.44 -4.89
CA ARG A 25 22.42 -5.27 -3.66
C ARG A 25 21.62 -5.61 -2.40
N LYS A 26 20.33 -5.24 -2.34
CA LYS A 26 19.44 -5.52 -1.19
C LYS A 26 19.18 -7.02 -1.01
N VAL A 27 19.05 -7.76 -2.11
CA VAL A 27 18.63 -9.17 -2.09
C VAL A 27 19.76 -10.16 -2.44
N SER A 28 20.99 -9.66 -2.58
CA SER A 28 22.17 -10.44 -2.96
C SER A 28 21.99 -11.19 -4.29
N LEU A 29 21.57 -10.45 -5.33
CA LEU A 29 21.39 -10.91 -6.70
C LEU A 29 22.04 -9.98 -7.71
N SER A 30 22.40 -10.51 -8.89
CA SER A 30 22.81 -9.70 -10.02
C SER A 30 21.63 -8.94 -10.65
N ALA A 31 21.87 -7.79 -11.30
CA ALA A 31 20.81 -7.03 -11.96
C ALA A 31 20.01 -7.82 -13.01
N PRO A 32 20.65 -8.67 -13.87
CA PRO A 32 19.91 -9.59 -14.75
C PRO A 32 19.00 -10.56 -13.98
N ALA A 33 19.50 -11.16 -12.89
CA ALA A 33 18.70 -12.09 -12.06
C ALA A 33 17.49 -11.39 -11.42
N VAL A 34 17.65 -10.14 -10.94
CA VAL A 34 16.54 -9.33 -10.43
C VAL A 34 15.50 -9.08 -11.51
N ARG A 35 15.92 -8.63 -12.70
CA ARG A 35 15.03 -8.39 -13.82
C ARG A 35 14.22 -9.63 -14.20
N ASP A 36 14.88 -10.79 -14.29
CA ASP A 36 14.24 -12.04 -14.67
C ASP A 36 13.27 -12.55 -13.59
N ARG A 37 13.57 -12.30 -12.31
CA ARG A 37 12.65 -12.62 -11.21
C ARG A 37 11.42 -11.71 -11.21
N ILE A 38 11.59 -10.40 -11.36
CA ILE A 38 10.47 -9.45 -11.45
C ILE A 38 9.58 -9.81 -12.64
N ARG A 39 10.14 -10.09 -13.81
CA ARG A 39 9.37 -10.53 -14.97
C ARG A 39 8.54 -11.78 -14.68
N ARG A 40 9.12 -12.80 -14.03
CA ARG A 40 8.37 -14.01 -13.65
C ARG A 40 7.27 -13.74 -12.63
N LEU A 41 7.48 -12.83 -11.68
CA LEU A 41 6.46 -12.41 -10.72
C LEU A 41 5.31 -11.68 -11.43
N GLU A 42 5.61 -10.86 -12.45
CA GLU A 42 4.63 -10.18 -13.30
C GLU A 42 3.86 -11.19 -14.19
N GLU A 43 4.56 -12.08 -14.89
CA GLU A 43 3.97 -13.13 -15.74
C GLU A 43 3.03 -14.08 -14.95
N ARG A 44 3.38 -14.39 -13.71
CA ARG A 44 2.55 -15.21 -12.79
C ARG A 44 1.41 -14.41 -12.16
N GLY A 45 1.33 -13.11 -12.36
CA GLY A 45 0.34 -12.21 -11.79
C GLY A 45 0.46 -12.03 -10.27
N ILE A 46 1.62 -12.35 -9.68
CA ILE A 46 1.95 -12.03 -8.29
C ILE A 46 2.17 -10.52 -8.17
N VAL A 47 2.88 -9.92 -9.14
CA VAL A 47 2.91 -8.47 -9.35
C VAL A 47 1.95 -8.16 -10.50
N GLN A 48 0.84 -7.48 -10.20
CA GLN A 48 -0.21 -7.12 -11.17
C GLN A 48 -0.01 -5.74 -11.78
N GLY A 49 1.09 -5.09 -11.46
CA GLY A 49 1.42 -3.73 -11.86
C GLY A 49 1.94 -2.93 -10.68
N TYR A 50 1.89 -1.61 -10.81
CA TYR A 50 2.42 -0.68 -9.81
C TYR A 50 1.42 0.45 -9.58
N TRP A 51 1.55 1.13 -8.47
CA TRP A 51 0.78 2.33 -8.16
C TRP A 51 1.59 3.31 -7.34
N VAL A 52 1.13 4.55 -7.27
CA VAL A 52 1.73 5.57 -6.43
C VAL A 52 0.92 5.69 -5.15
N SER A 53 1.51 5.27 -4.05
CA SER A 53 0.99 5.56 -2.71
C SER A 53 1.40 6.98 -2.35
N ILE A 54 0.45 7.83 -2.04
CA ILE A 54 0.67 9.23 -1.68
C ILE A 54 0.32 9.39 -0.21
N VAL A 55 1.18 10.05 0.54
CA VAL A 55 0.88 10.40 1.94
C VAL A 55 -0.21 11.45 1.98
N PRO A 56 -1.40 11.20 2.58
CA PRO A 56 -2.53 12.12 2.54
C PRO A 56 -2.24 13.50 3.14
N ALA A 57 -1.28 13.58 4.06
CA ALA A 57 -0.84 14.84 4.68
C ALA A 57 -0.28 15.86 3.68
N VAL A 58 0.21 15.43 2.49
CA VAL A 58 0.63 16.37 1.42
C VAL A 58 -0.54 17.22 0.90
N PHE A 59 -1.77 16.72 1.09
CA PHE A 59 -3.02 17.45 0.77
C PHE A 59 -3.64 18.15 2.00
N GLY A 60 -3.03 18.03 3.20
CA GLY A 60 -3.61 18.46 4.46
C GLY A 60 -4.78 17.57 4.91
N ARG A 61 -4.72 16.27 4.59
CA ARG A 61 -5.75 15.27 4.89
C ARG A 61 -5.23 14.19 5.81
N GLN A 62 -6.13 13.54 6.53
CA GLN A 62 -5.80 12.41 7.41
C GLN A 62 -5.80 11.09 6.62
N ASP A 63 -5.00 10.13 7.06
CA ASP A 63 -5.01 8.77 6.56
C ASP A 63 -5.90 7.90 7.46
N LEU A 64 -7.11 7.61 7.00
CA LEU A 64 -8.10 6.86 7.75
C LEU A 64 -8.37 5.52 7.07
N LEU A 65 -8.16 4.43 7.81
CA LEU A 65 -8.60 3.09 7.42
C LEU A 65 -9.91 2.74 8.12
N VAL A 66 -10.86 2.21 7.35
CA VAL A 66 -12.17 1.78 7.86
C VAL A 66 -12.45 0.37 7.36
N SER A 67 -12.77 -0.55 8.28
CA SER A 67 -13.13 -1.93 7.94
C SER A 67 -14.62 -2.18 8.18
N PHE A 68 -15.16 -3.02 7.33
CA PHE A 68 -16.55 -3.49 7.40
C PHE A 68 -16.55 -5.00 7.30
N ASP A 69 -17.12 -5.67 8.27
CA ASP A 69 -17.31 -7.12 8.26
C ASP A 69 -18.56 -7.50 7.44
N GLY A 70 -18.73 -8.80 7.22
CA GLY A 70 -19.85 -9.38 6.50
C GLY A 70 -19.59 -9.57 5.01
N GLU A 71 -20.63 -10.02 4.33
CA GLU A 71 -20.56 -10.33 2.89
C GLU A 71 -20.77 -9.07 2.06
N TRP A 72 -19.80 -8.77 1.21
CA TRP A 72 -19.85 -7.70 0.22
C TRP A 72 -19.65 -8.29 -1.17
N SER A 73 -20.50 -7.92 -2.09
CA SER A 73 -20.30 -8.23 -3.51
C SER A 73 -19.19 -7.34 -4.10
N ARG A 74 -18.64 -7.79 -5.24
CA ARG A 74 -17.69 -6.97 -6.00
C ARG A 74 -18.27 -5.62 -6.41
N GLU A 75 -19.57 -5.59 -6.75
CA GLU A 75 -20.28 -4.39 -7.17
C GLU A 75 -20.41 -3.39 -6.02
N GLU A 76 -20.78 -3.85 -4.82
CA GLU A 76 -20.84 -3.02 -3.61
C GLU A 76 -19.45 -2.49 -3.23
N ALA A 77 -18.42 -3.32 -3.33
CA ALA A 77 -17.04 -2.91 -3.10
C ALA A 77 -16.59 -1.82 -4.11
N ALA A 78 -16.90 -2.00 -5.40
CA ALA A 78 -16.63 -0.99 -6.42
C ALA A 78 -17.46 0.29 -6.21
N LYS A 79 -18.69 0.18 -5.69
CA LYS A 79 -19.52 1.33 -5.32
C LYS A 79 -18.85 2.16 -4.21
N ALA A 80 -18.16 1.52 -3.26
CA ALA A 80 -17.49 2.21 -2.17
C ALA A 80 -16.44 3.23 -2.67
N LEU A 81 -15.81 3.02 -3.82
CA LEU A 81 -14.91 4.01 -4.45
C LEU A 81 -15.58 5.33 -4.83
N ARG A 82 -16.91 5.35 -4.96
CA ARG A 82 -17.67 6.56 -5.30
C ARG A 82 -18.01 7.41 -4.07
N ALA A 83 -17.75 6.89 -2.87
CA ALA A 83 -17.89 7.68 -1.65
C ALA A 83 -16.83 8.80 -1.64
N SER A 84 -17.17 9.91 -0.96
CA SER A 84 -16.26 11.04 -0.86
C SER A 84 -14.95 10.63 -0.19
N ASP A 85 -13.86 11.14 -0.74
CA ASP A 85 -12.51 11.02 -0.18
C ASP A 85 -11.92 9.61 -0.12
N VAL A 86 -12.53 8.62 -0.80
CA VAL A 86 -12.02 7.25 -0.86
C VAL A 86 -10.87 7.15 -1.84
N ALA A 87 -9.70 6.72 -1.33
CA ALA A 87 -8.48 6.53 -2.11
C ALA A 87 -8.36 5.11 -2.68
N TRP A 88 -8.71 4.09 -1.89
CA TRP A 88 -8.79 2.71 -2.37
C TRP A 88 -9.74 1.85 -1.51
N VAL A 89 -10.13 0.72 -2.09
CA VAL A 89 -10.95 -0.30 -1.44
C VAL A 89 -10.28 -1.65 -1.62
N ALA A 90 -10.08 -2.38 -0.53
CA ALA A 90 -9.68 -3.78 -0.53
C ALA A 90 -10.89 -4.66 -0.25
N TRP A 91 -11.33 -5.44 -1.23
CA TRP A 91 -12.32 -6.49 -1.07
C TRP A 91 -11.65 -7.78 -0.66
N LYS A 92 -12.02 -8.31 0.51
CA LYS A 92 -11.32 -9.43 1.15
C LYS A 92 -11.93 -10.78 0.80
N VAL A 93 -11.15 -11.83 1.02
CA VAL A 93 -11.56 -13.23 0.77
C VAL A 93 -12.67 -13.66 1.74
N ASP A 94 -12.65 -13.14 2.97
CA ASP A 94 -13.67 -13.36 4.00
C ASP A 94 -14.98 -12.61 3.75
N GLY A 95 -15.08 -11.93 2.60
CA GLY A 95 -16.25 -11.14 2.22
C GLY A 95 -16.22 -9.70 2.70
N GLY A 96 -15.37 -9.34 3.67
CA GLY A 96 -15.28 -7.99 4.23
C GLY A 96 -14.65 -6.96 3.31
N LEU A 97 -14.72 -5.69 3.71
CA LEU A 97 -14.03 -4.56 3.06
C LEU A 97 -13.05 -3.89 4.01
N THR A 98 -11.95 -3.38 3.44
CA THR A 98 -11.17 -2.30 4.06
C THR A 98 -11.11 -1.14 3.07
N VAL A 99 -11.38 0.06 3.56
CA VAL A 99 -11.45 1.29 2.75
C VAL A 99 -10.46 2.30 3.31
N GLN A 100 -9.57 2.83 2.46
CA GLN A 100 -8.77 3.99 2.81
C GLN A 100 -9.48 5.26 2.39
N VAL A 101 -9.66 6.15 3.34
CA VAL A 101 -10.32 7.44 3.15
C VAL A 101 -9.35 8.55 3.54
N TRP A 102 -9.30 9.63 2.76
CA TRP A 102 -8.50 10.81 3.05
C TRP A 102 -9.37 12.01 3.43
N PRO A 103 -10.03 12.01 4.60
CA PRO A 103 -10.87 13.10 5.04
C PRO A 103 -10.01 14.25 5.61
N HIS A 104 -10.60 15.44 5.75
CA HIS A 104 -10.02 16.50 6.57
C HIS A 104 -10.17 16.23 8.06
N ASP A 105 -11.21 15.47 8.42
CA ASP A 105 -11.54 15.08 9.78
C ASP A 105 -12.04 13.64 9.79
N ALA A 106 -11.42 12.76 10.60
CA ALA A 106 -11.73 11.34 10.64
C ALA A 106 -13.18 11.04 11.02
N LYS A 107 -13.73 11.77 12.02
CA LYS A 107 -15.10 11.57 12.49
C LYS A 107 -16.12 11.85 11.37
N ASN A 108 -15.91 12.93 10.63
CA ASN A 108 -16.75 13.27 9.49
C ASN A 108 -16.57 12.29 8.33
N GLY A 109 -15.34 11.80 8.10
CA GLY A 109 -15.03 10.76 7.11
C GLY A 109 -15.79 9.47 7.39
N ILE A 110 -15.75 8.97 8.63
CA ILE A 110 -16.47 7.76 9.07
C ILE A 110 -17.98 7.95 8.90
N ALA A 111 -18.53 9.09 9.36
CA ALA A 111 -19.97 9.36 9.26
C ALA A 111 -20.44 9.43 7.80
N THR A 112 -19.63 10.02 6.92
CA THR A 112 -19.92 10.11 5.49
C THR A 112 -19.90 8.74 4.83
N LEU A 113 -18.88 7.93 5.11
CA LEU A 113 -18.73 6.60 4.56
C LEU A 113 -19.86 5.67 5.04
N ARG A 114 -20.17 5.69 6.34
CA ARG A 114 -21.29 4.96 6.95
C ARG A 114 -22.62 5.29 6.25
N ARG A 115 -22.91 6.58 6.07
CA ARG A 115 -24.14 7.03 5.39
C ARG A 115 -24.21 6.55 3.96
N PHE A 116 -23.08 6.62 3.24
CA PHE A 116 -23.01 6.24 1.83
C PHE A 116 -23.20 4.73 1.63
N LEU A 117 -22.56 3.91 2.48
CA LEU A 117 -22.60 2.46 2.39
C LEU A 117 -23.82 1.84 3.07
N GLY A 118 -24.48 2.57 4.00
CA GLY A 118 -25.65 2.08 4.74
C GLY A 118 -25.29 1.00 5.77
N ARG A 119 -24.02 0.87 6.16
CA ARG A 119 -23.52 -0.12 7.13
C ARG A 119 -22.60 0.54 8.15
N ASP A 120 -22.60 0.04 9.36
CA ASP A 120 -21.66 0.47 10.40
C ASP A 120 -20.28 -0.17 10.18
N PRO A 121 -19.18 0.59 10.37
CA PRO A 121 -17.86 -0.01 10.35
C PRO A 121 -17.64 -0.92 11.56
N SER A 122 -16.98 -2.04 11.34
CA SER A 122 -16.54 -2.94 12.42
C SER A 122 -15.27 -2.43 13.12
N TRP A 123 -14.48 -1.64 12.41
CA TRP A 123 -13.27 -1.02 12.94
C TRP A 123 -12.86 0.19 12.10
N HIS A 124 -12.17 1.13 12.73
CA HIS A 124 -11.47 2.22 12.06
C HIS A 124 -10.20 2.62 12.83
N GLY A 125 -9.25 3.22 12.15
CA GLY A 125 -8.04 3.76 12.75
C GLY A 125 -7.35 4.74 11.80
N THR A 126 -6.65 5.73 12.38
CA THR A 126 -5.86 6.71 11.64
C THR A 126 -4.37 6.35 11.72
N ALA A 127 -3.66 6.45 10.59
CA ALA A 127 -2.20 6.47 10.61
C ALA A 127 -1.69 7.85 11.00
N ASP A 128 -0.45 7.91 11.48
CA ASP A 128 0.22 9.19 11.74
C ASP A 128 0.49 9.90 10.40
N PRO A 129 -0.12 11.07 10.17
CA PRO A 129 0.05 11.77 8.91
C PRO A 129 1.26 12.71 8.92
N SER A 130 2.26 12.53 9.77
CA SER A 130 3.38 13.46 9.91
C SER A 130 4.23 13.52 8.65
N TRP A 131 3.80 14.34 7.71
CA TRP A 131 4.61 14.81 6.60
C TRP A 131 4.77 16.32 6.72
N ALA A 132 6.02 16.78 6.91
CA ALA A 132 6.36 18.18 7.06
C ALA A 132 7.14 18.66 5.82
N GLY A 133 6.42 18.99 4.77
CA GLY A 133 7.03 19.49 3.54
C GLY A 133 6.07 20.38 2.76
N GLU A 134 6.58 20.97 1.69
CA GLU A 134 5.77 21.72 0.73
C GLU A 134 6.11 21.24 -0.68
N LEU A 135 5.09 20.90 -1.46
CA LEU A 135 5.25 20.51 -2.85
C LEU A 135 5.02 21.71 -3.77
N THR A 136 5.93 21.88 -4.73
CA THR A 136 5.84 22.92 -5.75
C THR A 136 4.86 22.53 -6.88
N LYS A 137 4.43 23.50 -7.68
CA LYS A 137 3.62 23.21 -8.88
C LYS A 137 4.29 22.20 -9.83
N LEU A 138 5.62 22.16 -9.89
CA LEU A 138 6.32 21.19 -10.73
C LEU A 138 6.29 19.77 -10.14
N ASP A 139 6.33 19.63 -8.81
CA ASP A 139 6.14 18.35 -8.13
C ASP A 139 4.75 17.79 -8.44
N TRP A 140 3.71 18.61 -8.33
CA TRP A 140 2.33 18.21 -8.65
C TRP A 140 2.17 17.79 -10.12
N ARG A 141 2.80 18.51 -11.07
CA ARG A 141 2.78 18.12 -12.50
C ARG A 141 3.46 16.78 -12.77
N VAL A 142 4.57 16.49 -12.08
CA VAL A 142 5.24 15.20 -12.19
C VAL A 142 4.38 14.11 -11.57
N LEU A 143 3.77 14.39 -10.41
CA LEU A 143 2.90 13.44 -9.70
C LEU A 143 1.64 13.10 -10.51
N ASP A 144 0.99 14.07 -11.17
CA ASP A 144 -0.21 13.82 -12.00
C ASP A 144 0.04 12.77 -13.09
N VAL A 145 1.24 12.77 -13.70
CA VAL A 145 1.62 11.74 -14.70
C VAL A 145 1.98 10.41 -14.04
N LEU A 146 2.63 10.45 -12.86
CA LEU A 146 3.03 9.24 -12.16
C LEU A 146 1.85 8.40 -11.66
N ILE A 147 0.72 9.02 -11.35
CA ILE A 147 -0.49 8.30 -10.89
C ILE A 147 -0.92 7.27 -11.95
N ASP A 148 -0.87 7.63 -13.23
CA ASP A 148 -1.25 6.74 -14.33
C ASP A 148 -0.09 5.82 -14.75
N GLU A 149 1.14 6.33 -14.72
CA GLU A 149 2.33 5.62 -15.18
C GLU A 149 3.43 5.56 -14.09
N PRO A 150 3.24 4.80 -12.99
CA PRO A 150 4.12 4.84 -11.80
C PRO A 150 5.60 4.54 -12.08
N ARG A 151 5.88 3.73 -13.09
CA ARG A 151 7.25 3.36 -13.51
C ARG A 151 7.67 3.99 -14.83
N ALA A 152 6.98 5.02 -15.31
CA ALA A 152 7.37 5.71 -16.54
C ALA A 152 8.83 6.15 -16.50
N PRO A 153 9.62 5.95 -17.57
CA PRO A 153 11.00 6.45 -17.63
C PRO A 153 11.02 7.99 -17.67
N ILE A 154 12.14 8.56 -17.26
CA ILE A 154 12.31 10.02 -17.15
C ILE A 154 11.95 10.75 -18.46
N ASP A 155 12.34 10.22 -19.60
CA ASP A 155 12.06 10.85 -20.90
C ASP A 155 10.55 10.84 -21.24
N ARG A 156 9.82 9.82 -20.81
CA ARG A 156 8.37 9.75 -20.95
C ARG A 156 7.70 10.80 -20.06
N LEU A 157 8.12 10.89 -18.80
CA LEU A 157 7.66 11.94 -17.86
C LEU A 157 7.99 13.34 -18.39
N ALA A 158 9.19 13.55 -18.92
CA ALA A 158 9.62 14.83 -19.47
C ALA A 158 8.72 15.29 -20.63
N ARG A 159 8.41 14.38 -21.57
CA ARG A 159 7.47 14.67 -22.65
C ARG A 159 6.07 14.99 -22.14
N ALA A 160 5.53 14.16 -21.24
CA ALA A 160 4.17 14.34 -20.72
C ALA A 160 4.02 15.63 -19.90
N THR A 161 5.01 15.97 -19.09
CA THR A 161 5.02 17.19 -18.25
C THR A 161 5.49 18.45 -19.01
N ARG A 162 6.06 18.31 -20.22
CA ARG A 162 6.74 19.40 -20.97
C ARG A 162 7.85 20.07 -20.12
N LEU A 163 8.61 19.25 -19.37
CA LEU A 163 9.76 19.67 -18.58
C LEU A 163 11.04 19.04 -19.11
N SER A 164 12.20 19.60 -18.75
CA SER A 164 13.47 18.97 -19.10
C SER A 164 13.66 17.66 -18.30
N PRO A 165 14.38 16.64 -18.84
CA PRO A 165 14.68 15.41 -18.11
C PRO A 165 15.42 15.68 -16.79
N LYS A 166 16.26 16.71 -16.74
CA LYS A 166 16.97 17.16 -15.50
C LYS A 166 15.97 17.65 -14.45
N THR A 167 15.01 18.48 -14.86
CA THR A 167 13.95 19.00 -13.98
C THR A 167 13.09 17.87 -13.45
N VAL A 168 12.60 16.98 -14.32
CA VAL A 168 11.79 15.82 -13.90
C VAL A 168 12.52 14.96 -12.89
N ARG A 169 13.81 14.64 -13.15
CA ARG A 169 14.61 13.84 -12.21
C ARG A 169 14.74 14.52 -10.85
N LYS A 170 14.96 15.85 -10.84
CA LYS A 170 15.05 16.63 -9.58
C LYS A 170 13.75 16.50 -8.77
N HIS A 171 12.61 16.76 -9.39
CA HIS A 171 11.29 16.76 -8.72
C HIS A 171 10.87 15.34 -8.30
N LEU A 172 11.02 14.35 -9.17
CA LEU A 172 10.74 12.94 -8.83
C LEU A 172 11.59 12.45 -7.65
N ASN A 173 12.90 12.73 -7.67
CA ASN A 173 13.77 12.38 -6.55
C ASN A 173 13.42 13.18 -5.27
N GLY A 174 12.92 14.39 -5.40
CA GLY A 174 12.39 15.19 -4.30
C GLY A 174 11.19 14.53 -3.66
N LEU A 175 10.18 14.17 -4.45
CA LEU A 175 8.95 13.50 -4.02
C LEU A 175 9.26 12.19 -3.26
N ILE A 176 10.15 11.36 -3.79
CA ILE A 176 10.52 10.07 -3.15
C ILE A 176 11.32 10.30 -1.87
N ARG A 177 12.34 11.18 -1.89
CA ARG A 177 13.20 11.42 -0.71
C ARG A 177 12.49 12.13 0.44
N SER A 178 11.48 12.94 0.15
CA SER A 178 10.66 13.58 1.16
C SER A 178 9.58 12.65 1.71
N GLU A 179 9.53 11.41 1.22
CA GLU A 179 8.50 10.43 1.58
C GLU A 179 7.06 10.93 1.31
N ALA A 180 6.91 11.91 0.41
CA ALA A 180 5.60 12.38 -0.03
C ALA A 180 4.85 11.30 -0.82
N ILE A 181 5.61 10.45 -1.52
CA ILE A 181 5.10 9.34 -2.32
C ILE A 181 5.97 8.10 -2.18
N TYR A 182 5.34 6.95 -2.37
CA TYR A 182 5.96 5.65 -2.56
C TYR A 182 5.47 5.05 -3.88
N VAL A 183 6.35 4.45 -4.68
CA VAL A 183 5.94 3.69 -5.86
C VAL A 183 6.05 2.23 -5.50
N VAL A 184 4.91 1.56 -5.37
CA VAL A 184 4.83 0.22 -4.80
C VAL A 184 4.14 -0.76 -5.76
N PRO A 185 4.41 -2.07 -5.66
CA PRO A 185 3.76 -3.07 -6.49
C PRO A 185 2.29 -3.28 -6.06
N ARG A 186 1.43 -3.58 -7.02
CA ARG A 186 0.10 -4.17 -6.76
C ARG A 186 0.25 -5.68 -6.72
N LEU A 187 -0.01 -6.28 -5.56
CA LEU A 187 0.17 -7.71 -5.34
C LEU A 187 -1.12 -8.49 -5.54
N GLY A 188 -1.03 -9.64 -6.19
CA GLY A 188 -2.11 -10.61 -6.38
C GLY A 188 -1.96 -11.81 -5.46
N PHE A 189 -2.56 -11.76 -4.27
CA PHE A 189 -2.42 -12.79 -3.23
C PHE A 189 -3.07 -14.13 -3.55
N LEU A 190 -4.03 -14.16 -4.46
CA LEU A 190 -4.76 -15.38 -4.84
C LEU A 190 -4.10 -16.17 -5.98
N LYS A 191 -2.92 -15.75 -6.43
CA LYS A 191 -2.20 -16.46 -7.48
C LYS A 191 -1.34 -17.56 -6.89
N ASP A 192 -1.25 -18.68 -7.59
CA ASP A 192 -0.38 -19.79 -7.21
C ASP A 192 1.08 -19.35 -7.28
N SER A 193 1.63 -19.05 -6.12
CA SER A 193 3.02 -18.64 -5.93
C SER A 193 3.94 -19.81 -5.54
N GLY A 194 3.37 -20.99 -5.22
CA GLY A 194 4.09 -22.12 -4.65
C GLY A 194 4.52 -21.92 -3.19
N GLU A 195 4.24 -20.75 -2.61
CA GLU A 195 4.46 -20.38 -1.21
C GLU A 195 3.30 -19.48 -0.76
N ILE A 196 3.12 -19.35 0.54
CA ILE A 196 2.03 -18.57 1.09
C ILE A 196 2.57 -17.19 1.44
N VAL A 197 2.10 -16.17 0.73
CA VAL A 197 2.24 -14.77 1.11
C VAL A 197 0.87 -14.22 1.50
N TYR A 198 0.85 -13.46 2.58
CA TYR A 198 -0.41 -12.99 3.14
C TYR A 198 -0.21 -11.68 3.91
N HIS A 199 -1.28 -10.95 4.10
CA HIS A 199 -1.32 -9.89 5.08
C HIS A 199 -1.75 -10.44 6.44
N LEU A 200 -1.08 -9.97 7.47
CA LEU A 200 -1.44 -10.22 8.86
C LEU A 200 -1.78 -8.89 9.52
N VAL A 201 -2.92 -8.83 10.17
CA VAL A 201 -3.33 -7.68 10.97
C VAL A 201 -3.19 -8.06 12.44
N VAL A 202 -2.30 -7.38 13.14
CA VAL A 202 -2.07 -7.58 14.58
C VAL A 202 -2.55 -6.35 15.33
N ALA A 203 -3.54 -6.53 16.21
CA ALA A 203 -3.98 -5.48 17.11
C ALA A 203 -3.22 -5.53 18.42
N GLY A 204 -3.00 -4.36 19.03
CA GLY A 204 -2.32 -4.20 20.30
C GLY A 204 -1.01 -3.41 20.20
N ASN A 205 -0.29 -3.35 21.33
CA ASN A 205 0.88 -2.49 21.51
C ASN A 205 2.23 -3.23 21.38
N ALA A 206 2.22 -4.52 20.96
CA ALA A 206 3.46 -5.26 20.71
C ALA A 206 4.30 -4.54 19.64
N SER A 207 5.61 -4.45 19.85
CA SER A 207 6.51 -3.82 18.87
C SER A 207 6.62 -4.66 17.59
N PHE A 208 6.89 -4.01 16.44
CA PHE A 208 7.16 -4.77 15.21
C PHE A 208 8.39 -5.68 15.36
N ALA A 209 9.39 -5.27 16.13
CA ALA A 209 10.58 -6.08 16.39
C ALA A 209 10.23 -7.42 17.07
N ASP A 210 9.35 -7.40 18.09
CA ASP A 210 8.90 -8.61 18.77
C ASP A 210 8.06 -9.50 17.84
N LEU A 211 7.16 -8.90 17.06
CA LEU A 211 6.38 -9.64 16.05
C LEU A 211 7.29 -10.30 15.00
N LYS A 212 8.30 -9.59 14.53
CA LYS A 212 9.25 -10.08 13.52
C LYS A 212 10.10 -11.23 14.02
N GLN A 213 10.43 -11.30 15.32
CA GLN A 213 11.13 -12.45 15.91
C GLN A 213 10.32 -13.75 15.77
N VAL A 214 9.00 -13.69 15.88
CA VAL A 214 8.12 -14.86 15.69
C VAL A 214 7.89 -15.15 14.22
N LEU A 215 7.66 -14.13 13.42
CA LEU A 215 7.25 -14.26 12.02
C LEU A 215 8.43 -14.61 11.10
N GLY A 216 9.63 -14.09 11.36
CA GLY A 216 10.78 -14.21 10.47
C GLY A 216 10.62 -13.35 9.21
N ASP A 217 10.18 -13.95 8.10
CA ASP A 217 9.92 -13.24 6.84
C ASP A 217 8.62 -12.41 6.96
N ALA A 218 8.74 -11.21 7.52
CA ALA A 218 7.65 -10.25 7.68
C ALA A 218 8.14 -8.82 7.50
N GLU A 219 7.26 -7.94 6.98
CA GLU A 219 7.50 -6.51 6.85
C GLU A 219 6.28 -5.71 7.29
N LEU A 220 6.53 -4.58 7.95
CA LEU A 220 5.48 -3.65 8.38
C LEU A 220 5.08 -2.77 7.20
N ILE A 221 3.81 -2.84 6.78
CA ILE A 221 3.29 -2.04 5.69
C ILE A 221 2.64 -0.76 6.23
N HIS A 222 1.90 -0.88 7.32
CA HIS A 222 1.10 0.22 7.85
C HIS A 222 0.83 0.03 9.34
N GLU A 223 0.78 1.12 10.09
CA GLU A 223 0.40 1.13 11.51
C GLU A 223 -0.56 2.26 11.78
N THR A 224 -1.63 1.97 12.55
CA THR A 224 -2.57 2.98 13.04
C THR A 224 -2.27 3.31 14.50
N GLN A 225 -2.55 4.56 14.92
CA GLN A 225 -2.14 5.06 16.24
C GLN A 225 -3.27 5.10 17.24
N ASP A 226 -4.43 5.62 16.87
CA ASP A 226 -5.59 5.80 17.75
C ASP A 226 -6.24 4.48 18.18
N THR A 227 -6.24 3.49 17.31
CA THR A 227 -6.63 2.10 17.57
C THR A 227 -5.52 1.19 17.06
N PRO A 228 -4.46 0.91 17.86
CA PRO A 228 -3.22 0.32 17.35
C PRO A 228 -3.44 -0.99 16.63
N LYS A 229 -3.22 -0.99 15.31
CA LYS A 229 -3.12 -2.18 14.47
C LYS A 229 -1.91 -2.06 13.57
N LYS A 230 -1.18 -3.16 13.44
CA LYS A 230 -0.08 -3.31 12.51
C LYS A 230 -0.51 -4.20 11.36
N TYR A 231 -0.37 -3.70 10.15
CA TYR A 231 -0.59 -4.44 8.91
C TYR A 231 0.76 -4.93 8.41
N LEU A 232 0.92 -6.24 8.38
CA LEU A 232 2.17 -6.90 8.03
C LEU A 232 2.03 -7.65 6.72
N PHE A 233 3.09 -7.64 5.93
CA PHE A 233 3.25 -8.51 4.78
C PHE A 233 4.14 -9.69 5.20
N CYS A 234 3.65 -10.90 5.09
CA CYS A 234 4.28 -12.10 5.62
C CYS A 234 4.43 -13.20 4.57
N ARG A 235 5.43 -14.04 4.76
CA ARG A 235 5.67 -15.25 3.98
C ARG A 235 5.86 -16.46 4.90
N VAL A 236 5.31 -17.58 4.49
CA VAL A 236 5.51 -18.89 5.12
C VAL A 236 5.56 -19.99 4.06
N ASP A 237 6.16 -21.13 4.42
CA ASP A 237 6.29 -22.27 3.52
C ASP A 237 5.04 -23.17 3.52
N SER A 238 4.20 -23.07 4.57
CA SER A 238 3.00 -23.90 4.71
C SER A 238 1.91 -23.25 5.57
N LEU A 239 0.66 -23.72 5.42
CA LEU A 239 -0.44 -23.35 6.31
C LEU A 239 -0.19 -23.77 7.76
N GLY A 240 0.49 -24.89 7.99
CA GLY A 240 0.85 -25.34 9.34
C GLY A 240 1.81 -24.36 10.01
N GLU A 241 2.81 -23.86 9.28
CA GLU A 241 3.72 -22.84 9.77
C GLU A 241 2.97 -21.54 10.09
N MET A 242 2.08 -21.08 9.18
CA MET A 242 1.25 -19.91 9.39
C MET A 242 0.41 -20.03 10.68
N THR A 243 -0.27 -21.15 10.86
CA THR A 243 -1.08 -21.41 12.05
C THR A 243 -0.24 -21.40 13.32
N SER A 244 0.93 -22.07 13.31
CA SER A 244 1.83 -22.11 14.46
C SER A 244 2.35 -20.72 14.83
N LYS A 245 2.74 -19.91 13.84
CA LYS A 245 3.20 -18.52 14.05
C LYS A 245 2.07 -17.64 14.58
N ASN A 246 0.86 -17.75 14.03
CA ASN A 246 -0.28 -16.98 14.52
C ASN A 246 -0.60 -17.30 15.99
N HIS A 247 -0.64 -18.57 16.37
CA HIS A 247 -0.81 -18.98 17.78
C HIS A 247 0.32 -18.48 18.68
N ALA A 248 1.56 -18.42 18.18
CA ALA A 248 2.67 -17.86 18.95
C ALA A 248 2.51 -16.35 19.15
N LEU A 249 2.04 -15.62 18.13
CA LEU A 249 1.75 -14.19 18.24
C LEU A 249 0.63 -13.88 19.22
N GLU A 250 -0.45 -14.68 19.25
CA GLU A 250 -1.57 -14.52 20.19
C GLU A 250 -1.14 -14.62 21.66
N ARG A 251 0.00 -15.25 21.93
CA ARG A 251 0.60 -15.41 23.27
C ARG A 251 1.61 -14.30 23.61
N LEU A 252 1.98 -13.46 22.64
CA LEU A 252 2.93 -12.38 22.90
C LEU A 252 2.29 -11.29 23.77
N PRO A 253 3.02 -10.79 24.77
CA PRO A 253 2.58 -9.63 25.54
C PRO A 253 2.29 -8.44 24.62
N GLY A 254 1.17 -7.78 24.83
CA GLY A 254 0.76 -6.61 24.05
C GLY A 254 0.02 -6.95 22.75
N VAL A 255 -0.15 -8.20 22.37
CA VAL A 255 -1.03 -8.62 21.27
C VAL A 255 -2.43 -8.87 21.81
N THR A 256 -3.44 -8.27 21.21
CA THR A 256 -4.86 -8.45 21.57
C THR A 256 -5.65 -9.26 20.58
N SER A 257 -5.25 -9.22 19.30
CA SER A 257 -5.79 -10.11 18.27
C SER A 257 -4.84 -10.26 17.10
N VAL A 258 -4.97 -11.39 16.40
CA VAL A 258 -4.22 -11.73 15.17
C VAL A 258 -5.23 -12.15 14.11
N GLN A 259 -5.21 -11.52 12.96
CA GLN A 259 -6.14 -11.81 11.86
C GLN A 259 -5.39 -11.92 10.52
N VAL A 260 -5.57 -13.03 9.83
CA VAL A 260 -5.11 -13.16 8.44
C VAL A 260 -6.05 -12.36 7.54
N SER A 261 -5.48 -11.49 6.71
CA SER A 261 -6.22 -10.66 5.76
C SER A 261 -5.72 -10.96 4.35
N LEU A 262 -6.59 -11.53 3.53
CA LEU A 262 -6.31 -11.81 2.12
C LEU A 262 -7.22 -10.94 1.26
N ASN A 263 -6.62 -10.13 0.39
CA ASN A 263 -7.39 -9.33 -0.55
C ASN A 263 -7.75 -10.17 -1.77
N ARG A 264 -9.04 -10.23 -2.09
CA ARG A 264 -9.54 -10.78 -3.34
C ARG A 264 -9.25 -9.83 -4.49
N GLU A 265 -9.47 -8.54 -4.25
CA GLU A 265 -9.21 -7.45 -5.21
C GLU A 265 -8.94 -6.15 -4.47
N MET A 266 -7.99 -5.35 -4.98
CA MET A 266 -7.82 -3.96 -4.59
C MET A 266 -8.24 -3.04 -5.74
N MET A 267 -9.07 -2.06 -5.43
CA MET A 267 -9.61 -1.07 -6.36
C MET A 267 -9.16 0.32 -5.94
N PHE A 268 -8.73 1.17 -6.89
CA PHE A 268 -8.12 2.47 -6.61
C PHE A 268 -8.97 3.62 -7.14
N GLY A 269 -9.16 4.64 -6.30
CA GLY A 269 -9.87 5.88 -6.61
C GLY A 269 -8.98 6.89 -7.34
N THR A 270 -8.40 6.51 -8.49
CA THR A 270 -7.45 7.35 -9.24
C THR A 270 -8.05 8.69 -9.65
N GLU A 271 -9.34 8.74 -9.99
CA GLU A 271 -10.04 10.00 -10.33
C GLU A 271 -10.09 10.98 -9.15
N PHE A 272 -10.32 10.47 -7.94
CA PHE A 272 -10.28 11.28 -6.72
C PHE A 272 -8.88 11.87 -6.50
N VAL A 273 -7.85 11.04 -6.62
CA VAL A 273 -6.46 11.47 -6.44
C VAL A 273 -6.04 12.49 -7.50
N HIS A 274 -6.38 12.25 -8.78
CA HIS A 274 -6.15 13.23 -9.86
C HIS A 274 -6.83 14.58 -9.60
N ARG A 275 -8.07 14.56 -9.09
CA ARG A 275 -8.77 15.79 -8.74
C ARG A 275 -7.99 16.60 -7.72
N LEU A 276 -7.53 15.98 -6.63
CA LEU A 276 -6.73 16.64 -5.60
C LEU A 276 -5.43 17.23 -6.16
N VAL A 277 -4.72 16.48 -6.98
CA VAL A 277 -3.47 16.93 -7.61
C VAL A 277 -3.72 18.11 -8.55
N ARG A 278 -4.76 18.06 -9.39
CA ARG A 278 -5.10 19.12 -10.33
C ARG A 278 -5.56 20.41 -9.64
N GLU A 279 -6.22 20.32 -8.50
CA GLU A 279 -6.53 21.48 -7.65
C GLU A 279 -5.25 22.20 -7.22
N ARG A 280 -4.22 21.46 -6.80
CA ARG A 280 -2.89 21.99 -6.42
C ARG A 280 -2.10 22.58 -7.60
N ILE A 281 -2.30 22.09 -8.81
CA ILE A 281 -1.64 22.63 -10.01
C ILE A 281 -2.27 23.99 -10.39
N ARG A 282 -3.60 24.15 -10.18
CA ARG A 282 -4.35 25.36 -10.56
C ARG A 282 -4.20 26.50 -9.54
N GLY A 283 -4.18 26.18 -8.24
CA GLY A 283 -3.92 27.16 -7.17
C GLY A 283 -2.46 27.57 -7.11
#